data_192c2f3b86b530529888a46cec965df2
#
_entry.id   192c2f3b86b530529888a46cec965df2
#
_cell.length_a   1.000
_cell.length_b   1.000
_cell.length_c   1.000
_cell.angle_alpha   90.00
_cell.angle_beta   90.00
_cell.angle_gamma   90.00
#
_symmetry.space_group_name_H-M   'P 1'
#
loop_
_entity.id
_entity.type
_entity.pdbx_description
1 polymer ?
#
loop_
_entity_poly.entity_id
_entity_poly.type
_entity_poly.pdbx_seq_one_letter_code
_entity_poly.pdbx_strand_id
1 'polypeptide(L)'
;MIAALSDQAWARICAAAEQHTPPLIPDAGTRERLSTVLFEQYPVFHYDRERVAAALHQSERMLSSLDKFAGLYRQAFWPELSADQFEVILAGMADAVVADKPDAQFGFWCITRLRRQVLRDLLAARAIRRAHRGHGDPQFEWLCNQLCTVWLWDFHAPDLAYWVPSWGGSPRGALIAFMLAAIGEVVAKEEELPSPMRCAMLSCESARSARTLASLDCF
;
A
#
# COMPACT_ATOMS: atom_id res chain seq x y z
N MET A 1 -24.27 -12.04 6.56
CA MET A 1 -23.15 -12.76 7.22
C MET A 1 -21.95 -12.49 6.36
N ILE A 2 -20.97 -11.75 6.88
CA ILE A 2 -19.74 -11.40 6.14
C ILE A 2 -18.95 -12.70 5.97
N ALA A 3 -18.56 -13.02 4.74
CA ALA A 3 -17.66 -14.13 4.49
C ALA A 3 -16.32 -13.78 5.15
N ALA A 4 -15.88 -14.58 6.10
CA ALA A 4 -14.62 -14.37 6.81
C ALA A 4 -13.62 -15.46 6.42
N LEU A 5 -12.34 -15.10 6.43
CA LEU A 5 -11.25 -16.06 6.27
C LEU A 5 -11.40 -17.19 7.30
N SER A 6 -11.39 -18.43 6.85
CA SER A 6 -11.37 -19.59 7.74
C SER A 6 -10.09 -19.60 8.58
N ASP A 7 -10.10 -20.32 9.72
CA ASP A 7 -8.89 -20.46 10.53
C ASP A 7 -7.75 -21.12 9.76
N GLN A 8 -8.07 -22.08 8.89
CA GLN A 8 -7.09 -22.76 8.05
C GLN A 8 -6.49 -21.81 7.00
N ALA A 9 -7.32 -20.98 6.34
CA ALA A 9 -6.86 -19.97 5.39
C ALA A 9 -5.97 -18.94 6.07
N TRP A 10 -6.40 -18.43 7.23
CA TRP A 10 -5.64 -17.50 8.02
C TRP A 10 -4.29 -18.07 8.45
N ALA A 11 -4.25 -19.32 8.92
CA ALA A 11 -3.01 -20.00 9.28
C ALA A 11 -2.02 -20.12 8.10
N ARG A 12 -2.51 -20.41 6.87
CA ARG A 12 -1.66 -20.42 5.67
C ARG A 12 -1.06 -19.06 5.35
N ILE A 13 -1.86 -18.01 5.47
CA ILE A 13 -1.43 -16.62 5.22
C ILE A 13 -0.36 -16.20 6.24
N CYS A 14 -0.58 -16.48 7.52
CA CYS A 14 0.41 -16.21 8.57
C CYS A 14 1.70 -17.02 8.37
N ALA A 15 1.60 -18.30 8.04
CA ALA A 15 2.78 -19.13 7.76
C ALA A 15 3.62 -18.61 6.57
N ALA A 16 2.97 -17.97 5.59
CA ALA A 16 3.70 -17.29 4.51
C ALA A 16 4.45 -16.04 5.01
N ALA A 17 3.84 -15.26 5.89
CA ALA A 17 4.46 -14.08 6.50
C ALA A 17 5.61 -14.42 7.45
N GLU A 18 5.53 -15.56 8.14
CA GLU A 18 6.61 -16.09 9.00
C GLU A 18 7.88 -16.47 8.23
N GLN A 19 7.79 -16.67 6.90
CA GLN A 19 8.97 -16.91 6.05
C GLN A 19 9.83 -15.64 5.86
N HIS A 20 9.33 -14.49 6.24
CA HIS A 20 10.12 -13.25 6.22
C HIS A 20 11.19 -13.27 7.33
N THR A 21 12.29 -12.54 7.13
CA THR A 21 13.36 -12.43 8.13
C THR A 21 13.58 -10.96 8.50
N PRO A 22 13.24 -10.51 9.70
CA PRO A 22 12.57 -11.27 10.78
C PRO A 22 11.12 -11.67 10.45
N PRO A 23 10.54 -12.69 11.11
CA PRO A 23 9.14 -13.07 10.92
C PRO A 23 8.19 -11.90 11.15
N LEU A 24 7.21 -11.75 10.27
CA LEU A 24 6.22 -10.68 10.37
C LEU A 24 5.01 -11.14 11.18
N ILE A 25 4.54 -10.28 12.05
CA ILE A 25 3.39 -10.52 12.93
C ILE A 25 2.29 -9.54 12.55
N PRO A 26 1.10 -10.04 12.16
CA PRO A 26 -0.01 -9.18 11.78
C PRO A 26 -0.60 -8.44 12.98
N ASP A 27 -1.12 -7.24 12.74
CA ASP A 27 -1.90 -6.48 13.70
C ASP A 27 -3.21 -7.18 14.08
N ALA A 28 -3.74 -6.85 15.24
CA ALA A 28 -5.12 -7.16 15.58
C ALA A 28 -6.07 -6.52 14.55
N GLY A 29 -6.97 -7.30 13.94
CA GLY A 29 -7.87 -6.84 12.88
C GLY A 29 -7.34 -7.00 11.45
N THR A 30 -6.09 -7.39 11.24
CA THR A 30 -5.56 -7.68 9.89
C THR A 30 -6.38 -8.75 9.18
N ARG A 31 -6.79 -9.81 9.91
CA ARG A 31 -7.65 -10.86 9.38
C ARG A 31 -8.99 -10.33 8.87
N GLU A 32 -9.61 -9.41 9.63
CA GLU A 32 -10.89 -8.80 9.26
C GLU A 32 -10.73 -7.90 8.03
N ARG A 33 -9.69 -7.05 8.00
CA ARG A 33 -9.39 -6.22 6.83
C ARG A 33 -9.13 -7.04 5.58
N LEU A 34 -8.35 -8.12 5.70
CA LEU A 34 -8.08 -9.01 4.58
C LEU A 34 -9.34 -9.73 4.11
N SER A 35 -10.20 -10.18 5.04
CA SER A 35 -11.51 -10.74 4.70
C SER A 35 -12.38 -9.76 3.92
N THR A 36 -12.43 -8.51 4.36
CA THR A 36 -13.16 -7.44 3.65
C THR A 36 -12.61 -7.22 2.24
N VAL A 37 -11.30 -7.16 2.07
CA VAL A 37 -10.67 -7.02 0.75
C VAL A 37 -11.04 -8.18 -0.17
N LEU A 38 -10.90 -9.40 0.31
CA LEU A 38 -11.06 -10.61 -0.51
C LEU A 38 -12.51 -10.94 -0.84
N PHE A 39 -13.41 -10.81 0.13
CA PHE A 39 -14.77 -11.34 0.00
C PHE A 39 -15.84 -10.27 -0.22
N GLU A 40 -15.59 -9.03 0.15
CA GLU A 40 -16.55 -7.94 -0.02
C GLU A 40 -16.15 -7.00 -1.16
N GLN A 41 -14.90 -6.54 -1.18
CA GLN A 41 -14.47 -5.51 -2.11
C GLN A 41 -14.05 -6.09 -3.47
N TYR A 42 -13.27 -7.17 -3.49
CA TYR A 42 -12.79 -7.76 -4.74
C TYR A 42 -13.92 -8.26 -5.66
N PRO A 43 -14.94 -9.00 -5.18
CA PRO A 43 -16.01 -9.50 -6.06
C PRO A 43 -16.89 -8.40 -6.67
N VAL A 44 -16.99 -7.25 -6.02
CA VAL A 44 -17.80 -6.12 -6.49
C VAL A 44 -16.99 -5.04 -7.20
N PHE A 45 -15.68 -5.21 -7.29
CA PHE A 45 -14.82 -4.26 -7.99
C PHE A 45 -15.09 -4.33 -9.49
N HIS A 46 -15.55 -3.22 -10.05
CA HIS A 46 -15.69 -3.04 -11.48
C HIS A 46 -14.84 -1.86 -11.93
N TYR A 47 -14.08 -2.05 -13.02
CA TYR A 47 -13.33 -0.95 -13.60
C TYR A 47 -14.29 0.03 -14.28
N ASP A 48 -14.36 1.22 -13.73
CA ASP A 48 -15.07 2.35 -14.30
C ASP A 48 -14.04 3.45 -14.62
N ARG A 49 -13.85 3.71 -15.91
CA ARG A 49 -12.86 4.68 -16.42
C ARG A 49 -13.13 6.08 -15.90
N GLU A 50 -14.40 6.50 -15.86
CA GLU A 50 -14.77 7.84 -15.43
C GLU A 50 -14.57 7.99 -13.92
N ARG A 51 -14.96 6.98 -13.16
CA ARG A 51 -14.77 6.94 -11.71
C ARG A 51 -13.29 6.95 -11.34
N VAL A 52 -12.45 6.18 -12.04
CA VAL A 52 -11.00 6.17 -11.80
C VAL A 52 -10.38 7.51 -12.18
N ALA A 53 -10.82 8.14 -13.29
CA ALA A 53 -10.35 9.47 -13.67
C ALA A 53 -10.77 10.53 -12.64
N ALA A 54 -12.00 10.47 -12.14
CA ALA A 54 -12.50 11.37 -11.10
C ALA A 54 -11.73 11.18 -9.79
N ALA A 55 -11.46 9.93 -9.38
CA ALA A 55 -10.68 9.63 -8.18
C ALA A 55 -9.25 10.17 -8.29
N LEU A 56 -8.60 10.00 -9.45
CA LEU A 56 -7.27 10.56 -9.72
C LEU A 56 -7.26 12.07 -9.56
N HIS A 57 -8.20 12.76 -10.23
CA HIS A 57 -8.30 14.22 -10.17
C HIS A 57 -8.58 14.71 -8.74
N GLN A 58 -9.46 14.03 -8.02
CA GLN A 58 -9.76 14.35 -6.61
C GLN A 58 -8.52 14.19 -5.73
N SER A 59 -7.79 13.07 -5.85
CA SER A 59 -6.59 12.81 -5.07
C SER A 59 -5.48 13.84 -5.38
N GLU A 60 -5.28 14.21 -6.64
CA GLU A 60 -4.31 15.26 -7.03
C GLU A 60 -4.68 16.64 -6.44
N ARG A 61 -5.96 16.99 -6.46
CA ARG A 61 -6.44 18.23 -5.82
C ARG A 61 -6.27 18.21 -4.30
N MET A 62 -6.59 17.08 -3.65
CA MET A 62 -6.42 16.93 -2.21
C MET A 62 -4.94 17.02 -1.84
N LEU A 63 -4.05 16.36 -2.57
CA LEU A 63 -2.60 16.44 -2.33
C LEU A 63 -2.11 17.88 -2.44
N SER A 64 -2.45 18.59 -3.52
CA SER A 64 -2.08 20.00 -3.68
C SER A 64 -2.62 20.90 -2.55
N SER A 65 -3.81 20.61 -2.04
CA SER A 65 -4.38 21.35 -0.91
C SER A 65 -3.66 21.04 0.40
N LEU A 66 -3.29 19.79 0.62
CA LEU A 66 -2.51 19.36 1.79
C LEU A 66 -1.10 19.96 1.77
N ASP A 67 -0.44 20.03 0.61
CA ASP A 67 0.89 20.64 0.46
C ASP A 67 0.84 22.15 0.76
N LYS A 68 -0.21 22.84 0.28
CA LYS A 68 -0.44 24.25 0.63
C LYS A 68 -0.66 24.44 2.13
N PHE A 69 -1.50 23.59 2.72
CA PHE A 69 -1.78 23.63 4.15
C PHE A 69 -0.52 23.32 4.97
N ALA A 70 0.26 22.33 4.56
CA ALA A 70 1.55 22.01 5.19
C ALA A 70 2.52 23.20 5.14
N GLY A 71 2.56 23.92 4.01
CA GLY A 71 3.36 25.13 3.87
C GLY A 71 2.95 26.26 4.84
N LEU A 72 1.65 26.51 4.99
CA LEU A 72 1.12 27.47 5.96
C LEU A 72 1.39 27.02 7.39
N TYR A 73 1.21 25.73 7.66
CA TYR A 73 1.46 25.14 8.97
C TYR A 73 2.93 25.27 9.37
N ARG A 74 3.85 25.00 8.43
CA ARG A 74 5.28 25.25 8.62
C ARG A 74 5.56 26.69 9.00
N GLN A 75 5.01 27.64 8.25
CA GLN A 75 5.22 29.07 8.52
C GLN A 75 4.71 29.48 9.91
N ALA A 76 3.61 28.88 10.38
CA ALA A 76 3.05 29.18 11.69
C ALA A 76 3.85 28.61 12.86
N PHE A 77 4.36 27.40 12.73
CA PHE A 77 4.97 26.67 13.84
C PHE A 77 6.49 26.52 13.73
N TRP A 78 7.05 26.51 12.50
CA TRP A 78 8.49 26.39 12.23
C TRP A 78 8.94 27.36 11.14
N PRO A 79 8.80 28.68 11.36
CA PRO A 79 9.19 29.69 10.36
C PRO A 79 10.68 29.63 10.01
N GLU A 80 11.50 29.08 10.90
CA GLU A 80 12.94 28.90 10.74
C GLU A 80 13.34 27.79 9.77
N LEU A 81 12.43 26.83 9.53
CA LEU A 81 12.71 25.72 8.62
C LEU A 81 12.44 26.11 7.16
N SER A 82 13.33 25.71 6.27
CA SER A 82 13.04 25.75 4.83
C SER A 82 11.93 24.77 4.46
N ALA A 83 11.37 24.91 3.26
CA ALA A 83 10.38 23.96 2.75
C ALA A 83 10.94 22.53 2.67
N ASP A 84 12.18 22.39 2.18
CA ASP A 84 12.85 21.09 2.03
C ASP A 84 13.12 20.42 3.38
N GLN A 85 13.56 21.19 4.37
CA GLN A 85 13.76 20.68 5.73
C GLN A 85 12.44 20.19 6.35
N PHE A 86 11.36 20.94 6.12
CA PHE A 86 10.04 20.54 6.62
C PHE A 86 9.49 19.29 5.92
N GLU A 87 9.76 19.14 4.62
CA GLU A 87 9.43 17.90 3.91
C GLU A 87 10.14 16.67 4.48
N VAL A 88 11.42 16.79 4.84
CA VAL A 88 12.17 15.73 5.51
C VAL A 88 11.53 15.35 6.85
N ILE A 89 11.04 16.34 7.60
CA ILE A 89 10.35 16.13 8.87
C ILE A 89 9.00 15.45 8.64
N LEU A 90 8.22 15.86 7.63
CA LEU A 90 6.96 15.21 7.25
C LEU A 90 7.16 13.75 6.81
N ALA A 91 8.33 13.44 6.27
CA ALA A 91 8.67 12.10 5.77
C ALA A 91 8.98 11.05 6.85
N GLY A 92 9.09 11.42 8.11
CA GLY A 92 9.25 10.42 9.18
C GLY A 92 10.43 10.59 10.13
N MET A 93 11.23 11.64 10.01
CA MET A 93 12.29 11.94 10.98
C MET A 93 11.84 12.87 12.11
N ALA A 94 10.57 12.87 12.41
CA ALA A 94 9.86 13.98 13.04
C ALA A 94 9.79 13.95 14.55
N ASP A 95 9.92 12.81 15.20
CA ASP A 95 9.53 12.69 16.61
C ASP A 95 10.31 13.65 17.52
N ALA A 96 11.58 13.87 17.26
CA ALA A 96 12.41 14.76 18.07
C ALA A 96 12.08 16.26 17.87
N VAL A 97 11.83 16.67 16.61
CA VAL A 97 11.56 18.10 16.29
C VAL A 97 10.14 18.52 16.67
N VAL A 98 9.19 17.56 16.57
CA VAL A 98 7.79 17.80 16.92
C VAL A 98 7.58 17.74 18.44
N ALA A 99 8.41 16.99 19.16
CA ALA A 99 8.35 16.89 20.62
C ALA A 99 8.49 18.24 21.33
N ASP A 100 9.26 19.17 20.74
CA ASP A 100 9.49 20.51 21.31
C ASP A 100 8.30 21.47 21.14
N LYS A 101 7.29 21.11 20.33
CA LYS A 101 6.11 21.94 20.07
C LYS A 101 4.81 21.15 20.22
N PRO A 102 4.37 20.85 21.45
CA PRO A 102 3.21 19.97 21.71
C PRO A 102 1.91 20.46 21.04
N ASP A 103 1.73 21.78 20.93
CA ASP A 103 0.55 22.36 20.28
C ASP A 103 0.50 22.11 18.77
N ALA A 104 1.65 21.82 18.17
CA ALA A 104 1.77 21.47 16.76
C ALA A 104 1.70 19.97 16.47
N GLN A 105 1.85 19.09 17.48
CA GLN A 105 1.95 17.65 17.27
C GLN A 105 0.72 17.06 16.58
N PHE A 106 -0.45 17.40 17.06
CA PHE A 106 -1.71 16.84 16.53
C PHE A 106 -1.93 17.23 15.06
N GLY A 107 -1.75 18.50 14.73
CA GLY A 107 -1.91 18.99 13.36
C GLY A 107 -0.86 18.38 12.41
N PHE A 108 0.37 18.27 12.87
CA PHE A 108 1.45 17.62 12.13
C PHE A 108 1.13 16.15 11.82
N TRP A 109 0.71 15.40 12.84
CA TRP A 109 0.29 14.01 12.67
C TRP A 109 -0.88 13.85 11.70
N CYS A 110 -1.90 14.72 11.78
CA CYS A 110 -3.01 14.73 10.84
C CYS A 110 -2.58 14.97 9.40
N ILE A 111 -1.73 15.97 9.17
CA ILE A 111 -1.20 16.30 7.83
C ILE A 111 -0.45 15.11 7.24
N THR A 112 0.47 14.55 8.02
CA THR A 112 1.29 13.41 7.60
C THR A 112 0.45 12.19 7.24
N ARG A 113 -0.51 11.84 8.10
CA ARG A 113 -1.40 10.71 7.89
C ARG A 113 -2.31 10.89 6.68
N LEU A 114 -2.93 12.06 6.53
CA LEU A 114 -3.79 12.36 5.38
C LEU A 114 -2.99 12.38 4.08
N ARG A 115 -1.82 13.00 4.07
CA ARG A 115 -0.94 13.04 2.89
C ARG A 115 -0.55 11.63 2.44
N ARG A 116 -0.14 10.77 3.37
CA ARG A 116 0.18 9.36 3.09
C ARG A 116 -1.02 8.60 2.53
N GLN A 117 -2.20 8.81 3.07
CA GLN A 117 -3.41 8.18 2.57
C GLN A 117 -3.74 8.63 1.14
N VAL A 118 -3.74 9.93 0.88
CA VAL A 118 -4.03 10.49 -0.45
C VAL A 118 -3.00 10.03 -1.49
N LEU A 119 -1.73 9.95 -1.12
CA LEU A 119 -0.68 9.43 -2.00
C LEU A 119 -0.89 7.95 -2.34
N ARG A 120 -1.31 7.12 -1.38
CA ARG A 120 -1.67 5.72 -1.64
C ARG A 120 -2.83 5.61 -2.62
N ASP A 121 -3.91 6.36 -2.37
CA ASP A 121 -5.10 6.34 -3.23
C ASP A 121 -4.76 6.79 -4.66
N LEU A 122 -3.92 7.81 -4.79
CA LEU A 122 -3.43 8.29 -6.07
C LEU A 122 -2.61 7.23 -6.82
N LEU A 123 -1.72 6.54 -6.11
CA LEU A 123 -0.89 5.50 -6.70
C LEU A 123 -1.70 4.26 -7.10
N ALA A 124 -2.65 3.85 -6.24
CA ALA A 124 -3.57 2.77 -6.55
C ALA A 124 -4.41 3.08 -7.80
N ALA A 125 -4.99 4.28 -7.88
CA ALA A 125 -5.76 4.70 -9.04
C ALA A 125 -4.91 4.81 -10.32
N ARG A 126 -3.65 5.26 -10.21
CA ARG A 126 -2.70 5.28 -11.34
C ARG A 126 -2.32 3.87 -11.80
N ALA A 127 -2.14 2.92 -10.89
CA ALA A 127 -1.87 1.52 -11.21
C ALA A 127 -3.04 0.90 -11.98
N ILE A 128 -4.27 1.03 -11.46
CA ILE A 128 -5.50 0.54 -12.11
C ILE A 128 -5.65 1.14 -13.51
N ARG A 129 -5.39 2.44 -13.68
CA ARG A 129 -5.46 3.09 -14.98
C ARG A 129 -4.41 2.58 -15.97
N ARG A 130 -3.20 2.25 -15.48
CA ARG A 130 -2.13 1.67 -16.31
C ARG A 130 -2.47 0.26 -16.76
N ALA A 131 -2.97 -0.57 -15.84
CA ALA A 131 -3.42 -1.93 -16.11
C ALA A 131 -4.40 -1.99 -17.26
N HIS A 132 -5.43 -1.16 -17.19
CA HIS A 132 -6.43 -1.09 -18.24
C HIS A 132 -5.87 -0.72 -19.62
N ARG A 133 -4.83 0.13 -19.67
CA ARG A 133 -4.17 0.51 -20.92
C ARG A 133 -3.26 -0.59 -21.50
N GLY A 134 -2.73 -1.45 -20.64
CA GLY A 134 -1.77 -2.50 -20.97
C GLY A 134 -2.40 -3.87 -21.25
N HIS A 135 -3.71 -3.99 -21.48
CA HIS A 135 -4.44 -5.26 -21.54
C HIS A 135 -4.34 -6.09 -20.25
N GLY A 136 -3.99 -5.48 -19.13
CA GLY A 136 -4.05 -6.08 -17.81
C GLY A 136 -5.49 -6.31 -17.34
N ASP A 137 -5.63 -7.08 -16.27
CA ASP A 137 -6.89 -7.23 -15.55
C ASP A 137 -6.95 -6.21 -14.41
N PRO A 138 -7.72 -5.10 -14.55
CA PRO A 138 -7.77 -4.05 -13.55
C PRO A 138 -8.30 -4.53 -12.19
N GLN A 139 -9.18 -5.52 -12.17
CA GLN A 139 -9.70 -6.11 -10.95
C GLN A 139 -8.59 -6.87 -10.20
N PHE A 140 -7.84 -7.68 -10.92
CA PHE A 140 -6.72 -8.42 -10.35
C PHE A 140 -5.58 -7.49 -9.89
N GLU A 141 -5.27 -6.44 -10.66
CA GLU A 141 -4.25 -5.47 -10.24
C GLU A 141 -4.67 -4.67 -9.02
N TRP A 142 -5.95 -4.32 -8.94
CA TRP A 142 -6.50 -3.71 -7.73
C TRP A 142 -6.30 -4.63 -6.52
N LEU A 143 -6.63 -5.93 -6.65
CA LEU A 143 -6.42 -6.91 -5.59
C LEU A 143 -4.95 -6.98 -5.15
N CYS A 144 -4.03 -7.11 -6.10
CA CYS A 144 -2.60 -7.14 -5.79
C CYS A 144 -2.13 -5.88 -5.06
N ASN A 145 -2.61 -4.70 -5.45
CA ASN A 145 -2.29 -3.46 -4.74
C ASN A 145 -2.83 -3.45 -3.31
N GLN A 146 -4.06 -3.95 -3.08
CA GLN A 146 -4.61 -4.07 -1.71
C GLN A 146 -3.79 -5.06 -0.87
N LEU A 147 -3.41 -6.20 -1.42
CA LEU A 147 -2.56 -7.18 -0.73
C LEU A 147 -1.19 -6.60 -0.38
N CYS A 148 -0.56 -5.85 -1.29
CA CYS A 148 0.69 -5.14 -0.99
C CYS A 148 0.50 -4.10 0.13
N THR A 149 -0.64 -3.44 0.16
CA THR A 149 -0.98 -2.48 1.23
C THR A 149 -1.10 -3.18 2.58
N VAL A 150 -1.84 -4.29 2.64
CA VAL A 150 -1.95 -5.12 3.85
C VAL A 150 -0.57 -5.62 4.30
N TRP A 151 0.26 -6.09 3.37
CA TRP A 151 1.62 -6.54 3.66
C TRP A 151 2.48 -5.45 4.32
N LEU A 152 2.50 -4.25 3.75
CA LEU A 152 3.32 -3.15 4.27
C LEU A 152 2.81 -2.61 5.60
N TRP A 153 1.50 -2.51 5.77
CA TRP A 153 0.92 -1.74 6.87
C TRP A 153 0.40 -2.60 8.02
N ASP A 154 -0.16 -3.75 7.71
CA ASP A 154 -0.81 -4.59 8.70
C ASP A 154 0.11 -5.71 9.18
N PHE A 155 1.07 -6.10 8.34
CA PHE A 155 2.17 -6.99 8.71
C PHE A 155 3.46 -6.23 9.01
N HIS A 156 3.47 -4.90 8.88
CA HIS A 156 4.63 -4.04 9.11
C HIS A 156 5.87 -4.46 8.33
N ALA A 157 5.68 -4.98 7.12
CA ALA A 157 6.81 -5.35 6.29
C ALA A 157 7.63 -4.10 5.90
N PRO A 158 8.96 -4.16 5.96
CA PRO A 158 9.81 -3.02 5.64
C PRO A 158 9.76 -2.64 4.17
N ASP A 159 9.42 -3.60 3.31
CA ASP A 159 9.39 -3.41 1.86
C ASP A 159 8.51 -4.44 1.14
N LEU A 160 8.50 -4.37 -0.19
CA LEU A 160 7.86 -5.32 -1.10
C LEU A 160 8.92 -6.22 -1.75
N ALA A 161 9.95 -6.63 -1.00
CA ALA A 161 11.03 -7.43 -1.54
C ALA A 161 10.61 -8.87 -1.85
N TYR A 162 11.10 -9.36 -2.95
CA TYR A 162 11.03 -10.75 -3.36
C TYR A 162 12.29 -11.13 -4.15
N TRP A 163 12.57 -12.40 -4.21
CA TRP A 163 13.73 -12.90 -4.90
C TRP A 163 13.36 -13.58 -6.23
N VAL A 164 14.07 -13.25 -7.29
CA VAL A 164 13.97 -13.93 -8.58
C VAL A 164 15.25 -14.71 -8.81
N PRO A 165 15.16 -16.04 -8.98
CA PRO A 165 16.35 -16.84 -9.25
C PRO A 165 17.06 -16.37 -10.52
N SER A 166 18.38 -16.21 -10.47
CA SER A 166 19.21 -15.78 -11.60
C SER A 166 19.16 -16.68 -12.83
N TRP A 167 18.68 -17.90 -12.65
CA TRP A 167 18.58 -18.94 -13.70
C TRP A 167 17.19 -19.07 -14.33
N GLY A 168 16.33 -18.06 -14.19
CA GLY A 168 15.01 -18.06 -14.82
C GLY A 168 13.92 -18.85 -14.08
N GLY A 169 14.06 -19.06 -12.79
CA GLY A 169 13.02 -19.68 -11.94
C GLY A 169 11.90 -18.72 -11.59
N SER A 170 10.80 -19.28 -11.03
CA SER A 170 9.68 -18.48 -10.52
C SER A 170 10.12 -17.61 -9.33
N PRO A 171 9.61 -16.36 -9.23
CA PRO A 171 9.83 -15.51 -8.07
C PRO A 171 9.44 -16.20 -6.77
N ARG A 172 10.21 -15.97 -5.72
CA ARG A 172 10.04 -16.57 -4.40
C ARG A 172 10.18 -15.51 -3.31
N GLY A 173 9.67 -15.81 -2.15
CA GLY A 173 9.78 -14.98 -0.95
C GLY A 173 8.46 -14.90 -0.21
N ALA A 174 8.52 -14.38 1.00
CA ALA A 174 7.37 -14.30 1.91
C ALA A 174 6.22 -13.49 1.29
N LEU A 175 6.49 -12.36 0.62
CA LEU A 175 5.47 -11.58 -0.07
C LEU A 175 4.73 -12.39 -1.15
N ILE A 176 5.47 -13.13 -1.99
CA ILE A 176 4.87 -13.94 -3.07
C ILE A 176 4.03 -15.08 -2.47
N ALA A 177 4.54 -15.76 -1.43
CA ALA A 177 3.82 -16.79 -0.73
C ALA A 177 2.53 -16.24 -0.08
N PHE A 178 2.61 -15.08 0.56
CA PHE A 178 1.46 -14.37 1.12
C PHE A 178 0.41 -14.03 0.06
N MET A 179 0.83 -13.43 -1.06
CA MET A 179 -0.09 -13.08 -2.16
C MET A 179 -0.79 -14.32 -2.72
N LEU A 180 -0.05 -15.39 -2.98
CA LEU A 180 -0.63 -16.64 -3.52
C LEU A 180 -1.58 -17.30 -2.52
N ALA A 181 -1.25 -17.31 -1.23
CA ALA A 181 -2.13 -17.81 -0.18
C ALA A 181 -3.44 -17.03 -0.10
N ALA A 182 -3.37 -15.69 -0.17
CA ALA A 182 -4.54 -14.82 -0.12
C ALA A 182 -5.41 -14.93 -1.40
N ILE A 183 -4.79 -14.91 -2.57
CA ILE A 183 -5.49 -15.00 -3.86
C ILE A 183 -6.17 -16.35 -4.01
N GLY A 184 -5.54 -17.44 -3.53
CA GLY A 184 -6.11 -18.77 -3.55
C GLY A 184 -7.44 -18.93 -2.80
N GLU A 185 -7.79 -17.97 -1.93
CA GLU A 185 -9.09 -17.99 -1.24
C GLU A 185 -10.24 -17.43 -2.08
N VAL A 186 -9.95 -16.69 -3.15
CA VAL A 186 -10.97 -16.07 -4.02
C VAL A 186 -10.98 -16.64 -5.43
N VAL A 187 -9.93 -17.35 -5.83
CA VAL A 187 -9.84 -18.03 -7.12
C VAL A 187 -10.26 -19.48 -6.95
N ALA A 188 -11.37 -19.84 -7.58
CA ALA A 188 -12.03 -21.14 -7.35
C ALA A 188 -11.27 -22.36 -7.89
N LYS A 189 -10.29 -22.18 -8.78
CA LYS A 189 -9.52 -23.27 -9.40
C LYS A 189 -8.03 -22.97 -9.35
N GLU A 190 -7.24 -23.96 -8.95
CA GLU A 190 -5.78 -23.88 -8.95
C GLU A 190 -5.19 -23.47 -10.32
N GLU A 191 -5.81 -23.90 -11.41
CA GLU A 191 -5.42 -23.56 -12.78
C GLU A 191 -5.59 -22.08 -13.13
N GLU A 192 -6.42 -21.36 -12.38
CA GLU A 192 -6.66 -19.92 -12.54
C GLU A 192 -5.78 -19.07 -11.62
N LEU A 193 -4.99 -19.69 -10.73
CA LEU A 193 -4.06 -18.96 -9.88
C LEU A 193 -3.04 -18.22 -10.74
N PRO A 194 -2.79 -16.95 -10.44
CA PRO A 194 -1.77 -16.20 -11.16
C PRO A 194 -0.40 -16.84 -10.95
N SER A 195 0.42 -16.83 -11.99
CA SER A 195 1.78 -17.29 -11.84
C SER A 195 2.53 -16.42 -10.81
N PRO A 196 3.47 -16.99 -10.05
CA PRO A 196 4.32 -16.21 -9.16
C PRO A 196 5.01 -15.03 -9.86
N MET A 197 5.32 -15.18 -11.17
CA MET A 197 5.87 -14.12 -12.01
C MET A 197 4.90 -12.94 -12.17
N ARG A 198 3.60 -13.20 -12.37
CA ARG A 198 2.58 -12.14 -12.47
C ARG A 198 2.43 -11.39 -11.15
N CYS A 199 2.40 -12.11 -10.03
CA CYS A 199 2.39 -11.49 -8.69
C CYS A 199 3.64 -10.63 -8.47
N ALA A 200 4.81 -11.12 -8.86
CA ALA A 200 6.07 -10.39 -8.73
C ALA A 200 6.11 -9.13 -9.60
N MET A 201 5.65 -9.19 -10.85
CA MET A 201 5.59 -8.02 -11.74
C MET A 201 4.70 -6.93 -11.15
N LEU A 202 3.53 -7.29 -10.63
CA LEU A 202 2.60 -6.35 -10.00
C LEU A 202 3.14 -5.79 -8.69
N SER A 203 3.82 -6.62 -7.89
CA SER A 203 4.53 -6.17 -6.69
C SER A 203 5.67 -5.20 -7.04
N CYS A 204 6.38 -5.41 -8.17
CA CYS A 204 7.39 -4.46 -8.66
C CYS A 204 6.81 -3.09 -9.02
N GLU A 205 5.64 -3.06 -9.64
CA GLU A 205 4.97 -1.79 -9.97
C GLU A 205 4.49 -1.10 -8.70
N SER A 206 3.92 -1.85 -7.76
CA SER A 206 3.56 -1.36 -6.43
C SER A 206 4.80 -0.91 -5.64
N ALA A 207 5.92 -1.64 -5.72
CA ALA A 207 7.19 -1.28 -5.08
C ALA A 207 7.84 -0.04 -5.72
N ARG A 208 7.75 0.14 -7.04
CA ARG A 208 8.19 1.39 -7.69
C ARG A 208 7.33 2.56 -7.24
N SER A 209 6.05 2.35 -7.11
CA SER A 209 5.12 3.34 -6.57
C SER A 209 5.40 3.62 -5.09
N ALA A 210 5.69 2.59 -4.28
CA ALA A 210 6.09 2.72 -2.88
C ALA A 210 7.48 3.35 -2.71
N ARG A 211 8.45 3.07 -3.61
CA ARG A 211 9.76 3.75 -3.62
C ARG A 211 9.64 5.20 -4.06
N THR A 212 8.70 5.51 -4.93
CA THR A 212 8.37 6.91 -5.24
C THR A 212 7.75 7.59 -4.02
N LEU A 213 6.98 6.88 -3.20
CA LEU A 213 6.53 7.33 -1.89
C LEU A 213 7.71 7.46 -0.92
N ALA A 214 8.56 6.44 -0.80
CA ALA A 214 9.73 6.45 0.07
C ALA A 214 10.81 7.45 -0.40
N SER A 215 10.94 7.71 -1.71
CA SER A 215 11.81 8.77 -2.22
C SER A 215 11.21 10.16 -2.07
N LEU A 216 9.89 10.28 -1.98
CA LEU A 216 9.19 11.46 -1.48
C LEU A 216 9.27 11.53 0.05
N ASP A 217 9.52 10.40 0.71
CA ASP A 217 9.81 10.27 2.14
C ASP A 217 11.30 10.51 2.46
N CYS A 218 12.19 10.65 1.46
CA CYS A 218 13.63 10.91 1.62
C CYS A 218 14.07 12.29 1.10
N PHE A 219 13.13 13.19 0.76
CA PHE A 219 13.41 14.58 0.39
C PHE A 219 12.68 15.57 1.27
#